data_aee64d074a26c8fa5a1c89e1378be198
#
_entry.id   aee64d074a26c8fa5a1c89e1378be198
#
_cell.length_a   1.000
_cell.length_b   1.000
_cell.length_c   1.000
_cell.angle_alpha   90.00
_cell.angle_beta   90.00
_cell.angle_gamma   90.00
#
_symmetry.space_group_name_H-M   'P 1'
#
loop_
_entity.id
_entity.type
_entity.pdbx_description
1 polymer ?
#
loop_
_entity_poly.entity_id
_entity_poly.type
_entity_poly.pdbx_seq_one_letter_code
_entity_poly.pdbx_strand_id
1 'polypeptide(L)'
;MRTPTLFPQDFQIRAATMEDLGAVVHLLTACDLADSGEPQWSEESLRSLWQADDVQVETDTWIVVAPNEELAGYAALRRSGPGRIRSFLSVLPAYRGTGIEPHLLKQIETWVLHQGAEVFAQAQVKIVIQMRGHNREGQKALEEAGYTLARSFSIMEIILDRLSPALSGLKESPSVPLFPSRMSTPSIRSMKRSPPMSGTTDQ
;
A
#
# COMPACT_ATOMS: atom_id res chain seq x y z
N MET A 1 1.04 29.64 2.85
CA MET A 1 1.25 28.91 1.58
C MET A 1 2.51 28.09 1.74
N ARG A 2 2.42 26.75 1.80
CA ARG A 2 3.59 25.88 1.80
C ARG A 2 3.94 25.57 0.35
N THR A 3 5.19 25.73 0.01
CA THR A 3 5.71 25.33 -1.30
C THR A 3 5.51 23.83 -1.45
N PRO A 4 4.89 23.33 -2.53
CA PRO A 4 4.80 21.90 -2.75
C PRO A 4 6.22 21.35 -2.80
N THR A 5 6.50 20.31 -2.01
CA THR A 5 7.78 19.61 -2.07
C THR A 5 7.88 18.98 -3.46
N LEU A 6 8.77 19.50 -4.28
CA LEU A 6 8.98 19.00 -5.64
C LEU A 6 9.64 17.62 -5.58
N PHE A 7 9.26 16.76 -6.52
CA PHE A 7 9.93 15.48 -6.72
C PHE A 7 11.42 15.73 -7.02
N PRO A 8 12.34 14.99 -6.35
CA PRO A 8 13.77 15.20 -6.56
C PRO A 8 14.16 14.94 -8.02
N GLN A 9 14.88 15.89 -8.64
CA GLN A 9 15.16 15.87 -10.10
C GLN A 9 16.02 14.68 -10.54
N ASP A 10 16.87 14.15 -9.65
CA ASP A 10 17.79 13.06 -9.96
C ASP A 10 17.21 11.66 -9.70
N PHE A 11 15.96 11.60 -9.25
CA PHE A 11 15.26 10.33 -9.03
C PHE A 11 14.49 9.93 -10.29
N GLN A 12 14.45 8.62 -10.53
CA GLN A 12 13.70 8.05 -11.65
C GLN A 12 12.47 7.32 -11.14
N ILE A 13 11.37 7.41 -11.89
CA ILE A 13 10.18 6.60 -11.63
C ILE A 13 9.89 5.72 -12.84
N ARG A 14 9.62 4.46 -12.60
CA ARG A 14 9.22 3.49 -13.62
C ARG A 14 8.31 2.41 -13.05
N ALA A 15 7.68 1.66 -13.90
CA ALA A 15 7.01 0.43 -13.50
C ALA A 15 8.00 -0.57 -12.90
N ALA A 16 7.53 -1.39 -11.96
CA ALA A 16 8.30 -2.54 -11.49
C ALA A 16 8.27 -3.68 -12.52
N THR A 17 9.27 -4.53 -12.46
CA THR A 17 9.36 -5.78 -13.22
C THR A 17 9.61 -6.94 -12.25
N MET A 18 9.47 -8.17 -12.71
CA MET A 18 9.75 -9.35 -11.87
C MET A 18 11.20 -9.40 -11.37
N GLU A 19 12.13 -8.72 -12.04
CA GLU A 19 13.53 -8.60 -11.63
C GLU A 19 13.69 -7.72 -10.39
N ASP A 20 12.78 -6.76 -10.17
CA ASP A 20 12.80 -5.86 -9.02
C ASP A 20 12.27 -6.50 -7.74
N LEU A 21 11.75 -7.73 -7.80
CA LEU A 21 11.08 -8.39 -6.69
C LEU A 21 11.89 -8.35 -5.39
N GLY A 22 13.15 -8.79 -5.44
CA GLY A 22 14.04 -8.82 -4.27
C GLY A 22 14.32 -7.42 -3.71
N ALA A 23 14.55 -6.44 -4.59
CA ALA A 23 14.80 -5.06 -4.19
C ALA A 23 13.56 -4.42 -3.56
N VAL A 24 12.36 -4.69 -4.09
CA VAL A 24 11.09 -4.22 -3.51
C VAL A 24 10.85 -4.87 -2.14
N VAL A 25 11.10 -6.18 -1.97
CA VAL A 25 11.00 -6.84 -0.66
C VAL A 25 11.96 -6.22 0.34
N HIS A 26 13.19 -5.91 -0.06
CA HIS A 26 14.16 -5.24 0.81
C HIS A 26 13.66 -3.85 1.26
N LEU A 27 13.14 -3.04 0.33
CA LEU A 27 12.54 -1.74 0.65
C LEU A 27 11.37 -1.89 1.63
N LEU A 28 10.45 -2.83 1.37
CA LEU A 28 9.28 -3.05 2.21
C LEU A 28 9.66 -3.52 3.61
N THR A 29 10.64 -4.42 3.72
CA THR A 29 11.20 -4.90 4.99
C THR A 29 11.82 -3.74 5.79
N ALA A 30 12.60 -2.87 5.15
CA ALA A 30 13.19 -1.71 5.81
C ALA A 30 12.12 -0.73 6.33
N CYS A 31 11.04 -0.52 5.54
CA CYS A 31 9.90 0.29 5.97
C CYS A 31 9.15 -0.35 7.16
N ASP A 32 8.92 -1.66 7.11
CA ASP A 32 8.23 -2.39 8.18
C ASP A 32 9.03 -2.36 9.48
N LEU A 33 10.34 -2.59 9.42
CA LEU A 33 11.22 -2.51 10.59
C LEU A 33 11.20 -1.12 11.23
N ALA A 34 11.21 -0.06 10.43
CA ALA A 34 11.14 1.30 10.92
C ALA A 34 9.76 1.65 11.53
N ASP A 35 8.67 1.10 10.97
CA ASP A 35 7.30 1.48 11.34
C ASP A 35 6.67 0.56 12.40
N SER A 36 7.08 -0.72 12.47
CA SER A 36 6.48 -1.72 13.38
C SER A 36 7.49 -2.59 14.12
N GLY A 37 8.77 -2.53 13.74
CA GLY A 37 9.82 -3.36 14.34
C GLY A 37 9.90 -4.79 13.81
N GLU A 38 8.96 -5.20 12.96
CA GLU A 38 8.88 -6.57 12.43
C GLU A 38 8.60 -6.57 10.92
N PRO A 39 9.34 -7.38 10.13
CA PRO A 39 9.08 -7.50 8.70
C PRO A 39 7.77 -8.27 8.45
N GLN A 40 7.02 -7.81 7.47
CA GLN A 40 5.73 -8.42 7.09
C GLN A 40 5.78 -9.03 5.68
N TRP A 41 6.77 -8.66 4.88
CA TRP A 41 6.89 -9.07 3.50
C TRP A 41 7.98 -10.13 3.31
N SER A 42 7.68 -11.14 2.51
CA SER A 42 8.63 -12.10 1.99
C SER A 42 8.58 -12.06 0.45
N GLU A 43 9.61 -12.59 -0.20
CA GLU A 43 9.60 -12.73 -1.66
C GLU A 43 8.42 -13.57 -2.15
N GLU A 44 8.07 -14.63 -1.41
CA GLU A 44 6.94 -15.50 -1.76
C GLU A 44 5.61 -14.74 -1.71
N SER A 45 5.39 -13.94 -0.64
CA SER A 45 4.16 -13.16 -0.49
C SER A 45 4.03 -12.07 -1.55
N LEU A 46 5.12 -11.36 -1.88
CA LEU A 46 5.12 -10.34 -2.92
C LEU A 46 4.97 -10.96 -4.31
N ARG A 47 5.66 -12.07 -4.59
CA ARG A 47 5.53 -12.82 -5.84
C ARG A 47 4.10 -13.29 -6.06
N SER A 48 3.47 -13.85 -5.04
CA SER A 48 2.07 -14.28 -5.09
C SER A 48 1.12 -13.10 -5.37
N LEU A 49 1.41 -11.93 -4.80
CA LEU A 49 0.64 -10.72 -5.08
C LEU A 49 0.80 -10.26 -6.54
N TRP A 50 2.02 -10.25 -7.05
CA TRP A 50 2.34 -9.80 -8.42
C TRP A 50 1.85 -10.77 -9.49
N GLN A 51 1.69 -12.05 -9.15
CA GLN A 51 1.16 -13.09 -10.05
C GLN A 51 -0.35 -13.27 -9.93
N ALA A 52 -1.04 -12.47 -9.11
CA ALA A 52 -2.50 -12.53 -9.00
C ALA A 52 -3.16 -12.03 -10.29
N ASP A 53 -4.25 -12.67 -10.72
CA ASP A 53 -4.96 -12.38 -11.97
C ASP A 53 -5.47 -10.93 -12.09
N ASP A 54 -5.63 -10.25 -10.96
CA ASP A 54 -6.13 -8.87 -10.87
C ASP A 54 -5.01 -7.82 -10.74
N VAL A 55 -3.74 -8.21 -10.94
CA VAL A 55 -2.55 -7.34 -10.89
C VAL A 55 -1.75 -7.48 -12.17
N GLN A 56 -1.43 -6.36 -12.79
CA GLN A 56 -0.49 -6.26 -13.91
C GLN A 56 0.71 -5.43 -13.44
N VAL A 57 1.84 -6.08 -13.17
CA VAL A 57 3.00 -5.45 -12.53
C VAL A 57 3.45 -4.21 -13.30
N GLU A 58 3.50 -4.28 -14.63
CA GLU A 58 3.99 -3.23 -15.52
C GLU A 58 3.08 -1.99 -15.59
N THR A 59 1.81 -2.14 -15.21
CA THR A 59 0.83 -1.04 -15.27
C THR A 59 0.33 -0.60 -13.91
N ASP A 60 0.31 -1.52 -12.94
CA ASP A 60 -0.34 -1.34 -11.64
C ASP A 60 0.68 -1.08 -10.52
N THR A 61 1.98 -0.99 -10.86
CA THR A 61 3.04 -0.72 -9.88
C THR A 61 4.01 0.36 -10.33
N TRP A 62 4.63 1.03 -9.38
CA TRP A 62 5.68 2.03 -9.60
C TRP A 62 6.79 1.87 -8.57
N ILE A 63 8.01 1.99 -9.03
CA ILE A 63 9.20 2.12 -8.18
C ILE A 63 9.86 3.47 -8.44
N VAL A 64 10.45 4.01 -7.38
CA VAL A 64 11.28 5.20 -7.44
C VAL A 64 12.71 4.79 -7.17
N VAL A 65 13.60 5.09 -8.10
CA VAL A 65 15.03 4.75 -8.03
C VAL A 65 15.81 6.03 -7.72
N ALA A 66 16.60 6.00 -6.67
CA ALA A 66 17.50 7.08 -6.29
C ALA A 66 18.76 7.11 -7.18
N PRO A 67 19.53 8.21 -7.19
CA PRO A 67 20.75 8.34 -8.01
C PRO A 67 21.84 7.29 -7.71
N ASN A 68 21.81 6.69 -6.53
CA ASN A 68 22.70 5.61 -6.11
C ASN A 68 22.17 4.20 -6.46
N GLU A 69 21.16 4.12 -7.35
CA GLU A 69 20.48 2.89 -7.79
C GLU A 69 19.66 2.17 -6.69
N GLU A 70 19.54 2.76 -5.51
CA GLU A 70 18.70 2.22 -4.44
C GLU A 70 17.22 2.50 -4.72
N LEU A 71 16.34 1.56 -4.39
CA LEU A 71 14.89 1.80 -4.44
C LEU A 71 14.49 2.68 -3.26
N ALA A 72 14.08 3.91 -3.57
CA ALA A 72 13.64 4.90 -2.59
C ALA A 72 12.14 4.81 -2.27
N GLY A 73 11.33 4.31 -3.20
CA GLY A 73 9.89 4.22 -3.05
C GLY A 73 9.26 3.13 -3.89
N TYR A 74 8.12 2.64 -3.44
CA TYR A 74 7.28 1.66 -4.12
C TYR A 74 5.81 2.01 -3.94
N ALA A 75 5.03 1.91 -5.00
CA ALA A 75 3.58 1.96 -4.94
C ALA A 75 2.98 0.86 -5.81
N ALA A 76 1.85 0.34 -5.38
CA ALA A 76 1.07 -0.63 -6.13
C ALA A 76 -0.42 -0.33 -5.95
N LEU A 77 -1.21 -0.71 -6.95
CA LEU A 77 -2.65 -0.69 -6.84
C LEU A 77 -3.24 -2.04 -7.22
N ARG A 78 -4.46 -2.27 -6.74
CA ARG A 78 -5.22 -3.48 -7.00
C ARG A 78 -6.70 -3.15 -7.06
N ARG A 79 -7.39 -3.73 -8.02
CA ARG A 79 -8.86 -3.66 -8.10
C ARG A 79 -9.45 -4.51 -6.98
N SER A 80 -10.37 -3.97 -6.17
CA SER A 80 -10.94 -4.69 -5.03
C SER A 80 -12.48 -4.66 -5.00
N GLY A 81 -13.08 -4.77 -6.17
CA GLY A 81 -14.53 -4.75 -6.41
C GLY A 81 -14.98 -3.52 -7.18
N PRO A 82 -16.28 -3.43 -7.49
CA PRO A 82 -16.84 -2.34 -8.30
C PRO A 82 -16.54 -0.96 -7.69
N GLY A 83 -15.92 -0.08 -8.48
CA GLY A 83 -15.58 1.29 -8.07
C GLY A 83 -14.60 1.40 -6.90
N ARG A 84 -13.83 0.34 -6.57
CA ARG A 84 -12.91 0.37 -5.44
C ARG A 84 -11.50 -0.06 -5.84
N ILE A 85 -10.56 0.85 -5.65
CA ILE A 85 -9.13 0.61 -5.80
C ILE A 85 -8.49 0.57 -4.42
N ARG A 86 -7.76 -0.49 -4.14
CA ARG A 86 -6.82 -0.54 -3.02
C ARG A 86 -5.45 -0.18 -3.52
N SER A 87 -4.76 0.67 -2.81
CA SER A 87 -3.38 1.02 -3.10
C SER A 87 -2.53 0.89 -1.86
N PHE A 88 -1.28 0.64 -2.11
CA PHE A 88 -0.21 0.54 -1.13
C PHE A 88 0.92 1.46 -1.57
N LEU A 89 1.53 2.15 -0.60
CA LEU A 89 2.60 3.09 -0.84
C LEU A 89 3.62 2.99 0.30
N SER A 90 4.88 2.82 -0.06
CA SER A 90 6.00 2.81 0.88
C SER A 90 7.15 3.64 0.34
N VAL A 91 7.76 4.43 1.21
CA VAL A 91 8.98 5.20 0.94
C VAL A 91 10.00 4.84 2.02
N LEU A 92 11.24 4.53 1.60
CA LEU A 92 12.32 4.25 2.54
C LEU A 92 12.45 5.37 3.57
N PRO A 93 12.67 5.07 4.85
CA PRO A 93 12.75 6.06 5.92
C PRO A 93 13.69 7.24 5.61
N ALA A 94 14.83 6.97 4.96
CA ALA A 94 15.81 7.99 4.58
C ALA A 94 15.28 9.01 3.54
N TYR A 95 14.26 8.66 2.77
CA TYR A 95 13.71 9.49 1.69
C TYR A 95 12.31 10.02 1.98
N ARG A 96 11.77 9.78 3.17
CA ARG A 96 10.44 10.28 3.57
C ARG A 96 10.42 11.81 3.62
N GLY A 97 9.31 12.38 3.19
CA GLY A 97 9.14 13.84 3.17
C GLY A 97 9.95 14.58 2.11
N THR A 98 10.64 13.89 1.22
CA THR A 98 11.42 14.51 0.12
C THR A 98 10.58 14.79 -1.13
N GLY A 99 9.28 14.48 -1.12
CA GLY A 99 8.37 14.69 -2.25
C GLY A 99 8.06 13.42 -3.05
N ILE A 100 8.60 12.26 -2.64
CA ILE A 100 8.34 10.98 -3.29
C ILE A 100 6.88 10.55 -3.05
N GLU A 101 6.38 10.67 -1.81
CA GLU A 101 5.02 10.28 -1.45
C GLU A 101 3.95 11.01 -2.28
N PRO A 102 3.94 12.35 -2.37
CA PRO A 102 2.94 13.05 -3.18
C PRO A 102 3.08 12.73 -4.68
N HIS A 103 4.30 12.43 -5.15
CA HIS A 103 4.49 12.04 -6.55
C HIS A 103 3.90 10.66 -6.84
N LEU A 104 4.14 9.66 -6.00
CA LEU A 104 3.53 8.33 -6.12
C LEU A 104 2.01 8.38 -5.99
N LEU A 105 1.47 9.22 -5.09
CA LEU A 105 0.03 9.46 -4.98
C LEU A 105 -0.55 10.00 -6.28
N LYS A 106 0.15 10.94 -6.92
CA LYS A 106 -0.27 11.49 -8.21
C LYS A 106 -0.27 10.43 -9.32
N GLN A 107 0.71 9.50 -9.32
CA GLN A 107 0.72 8.39 -10.28
C GLN A 107 -0.51 7.49 -10.09
N ILE A 108 -0.83 7.10 -8.85
CA ILE A 108 -2.01 6.31 -8.52
C ILE A 108 -3.29 7.03 -8.99
N GLU A 109 -3.44 8.31 -8.68
CA GLU A 109 -4.60 9.11 -9.08
C GLU A 109 -4.72 9.24 -10.60
N THR A 110 -3.61 9.50 -11.27
CA THR A 110 -3.56 9.59 -12.74
C THR A 110 -3.98 8.28 -13.39
N TRP A 111 -3.49 7.16 -12.90
CA TRP A 111 -3.90 5.83 -13.38
C TRP A 111 -5.42 5.63 -13.21
N VAL A 112 -5.96 5.97 -12.04
CA VAL A 112 -7.40 5.84 -11.77
C VAL A 112 -8.24 6.74 -12.69
N LEU A 113 -7.77 7.95 -13.00
CA LEU A 113 -8.47 8.86 -13.91
C LEU A 113 -8.47 8.36 -15.35
N HIS A 114 -7.38 7.76 -15.81
CA HIS A 114 -7.25 7.27 -17.18
C HIS A 114 -7.90 5.91 -17.40
N GLN A 115 -7.66 4.96 -16.52
CA GLN A 115 -8.18 3.60 -16.66
C GLN A 115 -9.49 3.37 -15.91
N GLY A 116 -9.76 4.15 -14.87
CA GLY A 116 -10.98 4.04 -14.09
C GLY A 116 -12.25 4.36 -14.88
N ALA A 117 -12.18 5.24 -15.87
CA ALA A 117 -13.32 5.57 -16.73
C ALA A 117 -13.76 4.37 -17.60
N GLU A 118 -12.82 3.55 -18.06
CA GLU A 118 -13.10 2.35 -18.85
C GLU A 118 -13.60 1.17 -17.98
N VAL A 119 -12.98 1.00 -16.80
CA VAL A 119 -13.24 -0.14 -15.90
C VAL A 119 -14.48 0.07 -15.02
N PHE A 120 -14.80 1.32 -14.69
CA PHE A 120 -15.85 1.66 -13.73
C PHE A 120 -16.94 2.55 -14.31
N ALA A 121 -17.33 2.33 -15.58
CA ALA A 121 -18.37 3.08 -16.27
C ALA A 121 -19.53 3.43 -15.31
N GLN A 122 -19.67 4.73 -14.96
CA GLN A 122 -20.72 5.34 -14.13
C GLN A 122 -20.64 5.13 -12.60
N ALA A 123 -19.61 4.47 -12.03
CA ALA A 123 -19.49 4.34 -10.58
C ALA A 123 -18.54 5.39 -9.99
N GLN A 124 -18.86 5.91 -8.80
CA GLN A 124 -17.94 6.72 -8.03
C GLN A 124 -16.74 5.87 -7.60
N VAL A 125 -15.55 6.19 -8.11
CA VAL A 125 -14.33 5.44 -7.77
C VAL A 125 -13.82 5.89 -6.41
N LYS A 126 -13.51 4.91 -5.54
CA LYS A 126 -12.91 5.12 -4.22
C LYS A 126 -11.49 4.55 -4.20
N ILE A 127 -10.53 5.43 -3.96
CA ILE A 127 -9.14 5.01 -3.70
C ILE A 127 -8.97 4.83 -2.20
N VAL A 128 -8.50 3.66 -1.79
CA VAL A 128 -8.22 3.32 -0.40
C VAL A 128 -6.73 3.00 -0.26
N ILE A 129 -5.99 3.87 0.41
CA ILE A 129 -4.57 3.68 0.66
C ILE A 129 -4.39 3.12 2.07
N GLN A 130 -3.60 2.06 2.17
CA GLN A 130 -3.24 1.44 3.43
C GLN A 130 -1.84 1.94 3.84
N MET A 131 -1.72 2.41 5.09
CA MET A 131 -0.48 2.93 5.63
C MET A 131 -0.30 2.56 7.08
N ARG A 132 0.94 2.35 7.50
CA ARG A 132 1.30 2.09 8.90
C ARG A 132 0.99 3.30 9.79
N GLY A 133 0.46 3.04 10.98
CA GLY A 133 0.08 4.09 11.92
C GLY A 133 1.24 4.93 12.43
N HIS A 134 2.47 4.43 12.39
CA HIS A 134 3.68 5.13 12.80
C HIS A 134 4.34 5.96 11.68
N ASN A 135 3.97 5.72 10.42
CA ASN A 135 4.48 6.52 9.29
C ASN A 135 3.78 7.89 9.23
N ARG A 136 4.33 8.84 10.00
CA ARG A 136 3.78 10.21 10.15
C ARG A 136 3.90 11.02 8.87
N GLU A 137 5.03 10.91 8.17
CA GLU A 137 5.30 11.62 6.92
C GLU A 137 4.34 11.20 5.83
N GLY A 138 4.14 9.90 5.67
CA GLY A 138 3.18 9.36 4.72
C GLY A 138 1.74 9.73 5.04
N GLN A 139 1.34 9.73 6.33
CA GLN A 139 0.01 10.19 6.73
C GLN A 139 -0.21 11.66 6.37
N LYS A 140 0.78 12.50 6.65
CA LYS A 140 0.73 13.92 6.31
C LYS A 140 0.63 14.15 4.80
N ALA A 141 1.40 13.42 4.00
CA ALA A 141 1.31 13.50 2.54
C ALA A 141 -0.09 13.11 2.02
N LEU A 142 -0.72 12.09 2.61
CA LEU A 142 -2.09 11.69 2.29
C LEU A 142 -3.11 12.78 2.68
N GLU A 143 -2.99 13.35 3.87
CA GLU A 143 -3.87 14.43 4.34
C GLU A 143 -3.74 15.68 3.46
N GLU A 144 -2.52 16.07 3.09
CA GLU A 144 -2.24 17.19 2.18
C GLU A 144 -2.79 16.94 0.77
N ALA A 145 -2.84 15.68 0.32
CA ALA A 145 -3.48 15.27 -0.94
C ALA A 145 -5.03 15.15 -0.84
N GLY A 146 -5.62 15.47 0.30
CA GLY A 146 -7.08 15.48 0.50
C GLY A 146 -7.68 14.10 0.86
N TYR A 147 -6.84 13.15 1.28
CA TYR A 147 -7.33 11.88 1.82
C TYR A 147 -7.78 12.05 3.27
N THR A 148 -8.82 11.33 3.66
CA THR A 148 -9.34 11.32 5.04
C THR A 148 -9.24 9.94 5.65
N LEU A 149 -8.93 9.87 6.95
CA LEU A 149 -8.87 8.61 7.68
C LEU A 149 -10.24 7.92 7.68
N ALA A 150 -10.33 6.74 7.06
CA ALA A 150 -11.57 5.98 6.98
C ALA A 150 -11.68 4.91 8.08
N ARG A 151 -10.57 4.21 8.38
CA ARG A 151 -10.52 3.13 9.38
C ARG A 151 -9.12 2.99 9.95
N SER A 152 -9.06 2.52 11.21
CA SER A 152 -7.85 2.00 11.84
C SER A 152 -8.07 0.54 12.21
N PHE A 153 -7.02 -0.28 12.13
CA PHE A 153 -7.03 -1.68 12.52
C PHE A 153 -5.94 -1.92 13.55
N SER A 154 -6.23 -2.76 14.52
CA SER A 154 -5.24 -3.24 15.49
C SER A 154 -5.07 -4.73 15.34
N ILE A 155 -3.84 -5.20 15.41
CA ILE A 155 -3.52 -6.62 15.52
C ILE A 155 -3.26 -6.90 16.99
N MET A 156 -3.84 -7.97 17.48
CA MET A 156 -3.65 -8.46 18.84
C MET A 156 -3.07 -9.87 18.74
N GLU A 157 -2.01 -10.11 19.48
CA GLU A 157 -1.30 -11.39 19.51
C GLU A 157 -1.26 -11.93 20.94
N ILE A 158 -1.34 -13.24 21.07
CA ILE A 158 -1.10 -13.96 22.32
C ILE A 158 -0.08 -15.08 22.07
N ILE A 159 0.95 -15.13 22.90
CA ILE A 159 1.93 -16.21 22.88
C ILE A 159 1.42 -17.30 23.83
N LEU A 160 1.21 -18.51 23.31
CA LEU A 160 0.80 -19.66 24.07
C LEU A 160 2.02 -20.53 24.38
N ASP A 161 2.61 -20.37 25.56
CA ASP A 161 3.79 -21.13 26.00
C ASP A 161 3.52 -22.62 26.16
N ARG A 162 2.25 -23.01 26.37
CA ARG A 162 1.81 -24.40 26.50
C ARG A 162 0.45 -24.57 25.84
N LEU A 163 0.32 -25.60 25.02
CA LEU A 163 -0.99 -26.07 24.60
C LEU A 163 -1.75 -26.56 25.83
N SER A 164 -2.97 -26.09 26.04
CA SER A 164 -3.83 -26.59 27.13
C SER A 164 -3.98 -28.10 27.01
N PRO A 165 -3.90 -28.87 28.11
CA PRO A 165 -4.08 -30.34 28.09
C PRO A 165 -5.38 -30.79 27.43
N ALA A 166 -6.40 -29.93 27.39
CA ALA A 166 -7.68 -30.19 26.74
C ALA A 166 -7.56 -30.35 25.20
N LEU A 167 -6.49 -29.85 24.58
CA LEU A 167 -6.27 -29.97 23.13
C LEU A 167 -5.38 -31.14 22.74
N SER A 168 -4.69 -31.76 23.69
CA SER A 168 -3.81 -32.92 23.45
C SER A 168 -4.54 -34.23 23.11
N GLY A 169 -5.88 -34.26 23.20
CA GLY A 169 -6.71 -35.40 22.86
C GLY A 169 -7.43 -35.34 21.50
N LEU A 170 -7.27 -34.25 20.77
CA LEU A 170 -7.81 -34.14 19.42
C LEU A 170 -6.88 -34.89 18.47
N LYS A 171 -7.35 -36.09 18.00
CA LYS A 171 -6.72 -36.76 16.86
C LYS A 171 -6.67 -35.78 15.71
N GLU A 172 -5.51 -35.73 15.02
CA GLU A 172 -5.32 -34.94 13.81
C GLU A 172 -6.49 -35.16 12.85
N SER A 173 -7.39 -34.22 12.81
CA SER A 173 -8.34 -34.11 11.71
C SER A 173 -7.55 -33.59 10.49
N PRO A 174 -7.77 -34.12 9.28
CA PRO A 174 -7.05 -33.65 8.12
C PRO A 174 -7.17 -32.12 8.04
N SER A 175 -6.04 -31.47 7.97
CA SER A 175 -5.92 -30.01 7.98
C SER A 175 -6.73 -29.41 6.83
N VAL A 176 -7.96 -29.01 7.15
CA VAL A 176 -8.64 -28.00 6.38
C VAL A 176 -7.91 -26.69 6.73
N PRO A 177 -7.31 -25.97 5.79
CA PRO A 177 -6.70 -24.69 6.09
C PRO A 177 -7.77 -23.77 6.64
N LEU A 178 -7.69 -23.47 7.93
CA LEU A 178 -8.71 -22.72 8.68
C LEU A 178 -8.78 -21.24 8.27
N PHE A 179 -7.80 -20.79 7.48
CA PHE A 179 -7.81 -19.50 6.82
C PHE A 179 -7.20 -19.63 5.42
N PRO A 180 -7.85 -19.13 4.37
CA PRO A 180 -7.12 -18.74 3.19
C PRO A 180 -6.11 -17.68 3.67
N SER A 181 -4.87 -17.77 3.21
CA SER A 181 -3.73 -16.90 3.58
C SER A 181 -4.12 -15.43 3.56
N ARG A 182 -4.78 -14.97 4.63
CA ARG A 182 -5.00 -13.56 4.86
C ARG A 182 -3.74 -13.06 5.54
N MET A 183 -2.94 -12.33 4.79
CA MET A 183 -1.83 -11.58 5.31
C MET A 183 -2.28 -10.85 6.59
N SER A 184 -1.68 -11.24 7.72
CA SER A 184 -1.83 -10.53 8.99
C SER A 184 -1.12 -9.19 8.82
N THR A 185 -1.88 -8.14 8.55
CA THR A 185 -1.34 -6.80 8.40
C THR A 185 -1.44 -6.08 9.73
N PRO A 186 -0.31 -5.66 10.34
CA PRO A 186 -0.34 -4.84 11.54
C PRO A 186 -1.05 -3.51 11.30
N SER A 187 -1.42 -2.83 12.37
CA SER A 187 -2.22 -1.58 12.40
C SER A 187 -2.06 -0.69 11.16
N ILE A 188 -3.01 -0.75 10.25
CA ILE A 188 -3.01 0.01 9.00
C ILE A 188 -4.12 1.04 9.06
N ARG A 189 -3.77 2.32 8.87
CA ARG A 189 -4.75 3.39 8.65
C ARG A 189 -5.16 3.40 7.18
N SER A 190 -6.45 3.45 6.92
CA SER A 190 -7.02 3.56 5.59
C SER A 190 -7.58 4.96 5.38
N MET A 191 -7.13 5.65 4.34
CA MET A 191 -7.54 7.01 3.99
C MET A 191 -8.33 7.04 2.69
N LYS A 192 -9.34 7.92 2.62
CA LYS A 192 -10.18 8.15 1.44
C LYS A 192 -10.03 9.59 0.98
N ARG A 193 -10.05 9.80 -0.33
CA ARG A 193 -10.23 11.13 -0.90
C ARG A 193 -11.73 11.42 -1.08
N SER A 194 -12.18 12.56 -0.59
CA SER A 194 -13.52 13.09 -0.91
C SER A 194 -13.48 13.83 -2.26
N PRO A 195 -14.52 13.73 -3.10
CA PRO A 195 -14.58 14.50 -4.33
C PRO A 195 -14.60 16.02 -4.00
N PRO A 196 -14.02 16.86 -4.87
CA PRO A 196 -14.15 18.30 -4.72
C PRO A 196 -15.64 18.66 -4.77
N MET A 197 -16.10 19.48 -3.83
CA MET A 197 -17.42 20.05 -3.84
C MET A 197 -17.60 20.85 -5.15
N SER A 198 -18.47 20.40 -6.03
CA SER A 198 -18.89 21.18 -7.17
C SER A 198 -19.61 22.42 -6.64
N GLY A 199 -18.96 23.57 -6.78
CA GLY A 199 -19.59 24.85 -6.47
C GLY A 199 -20.77 25.04 -7.40
N THR A 200 -21.95 25.04 -6.83
CA THR A 200 -23.16 25.50 -7.49
C THR A 200 -23.03 27.02 -7.67
N THR A 201 -22.79 27.43 -8.88
CA THR A 201 -22.96 28.86 -9.24
C THR A 201 -24.46 29.06 -9.48
N ASP A 202 -25.12 29.65 -8.50
CA ASP A 202 -26.45 30.26 -8.73
C ASP A 202 -26.29 31.46 -9.66
N GLN A 203 -27.07 31.45 -10.73
CA GLN A 203 -27.66 32.60 -11.38
C GLN A 203 -29.13 32.37 -11.53
#